data_5db92e62e0fbfae2a453accc03e3ab94
#
_entry.id   5db92e62e0fbfae2a453accc03e3ab94
#
_cell.length_a   1.000
_cell.length_b   1.000
_cell.length_c   1.000
_cell.angle_alpha   90.00
_cell.angle_beta   90.00
_cell.angle_gamma   90.00
#
_symmetry.space_group_name_H-M   'P 1'
#
loop_
_entity.id
_entity.type
_entity.pdbx_description
1 polymer ?
#
loop_
_entity_poly.entity_id
_entity_poly.type
_entity_poly.pdbx_seq_one_letter_code
_entity_poly.pdbx_strand_id
1 'polypeptide(L)'
;LHVIDCADNRKLENIEAVNQVLEEIGAQEVPRLLVYNKIDQLENVAPHIEYDEKHLPSAVYISANSGSGLDLLLEAIRLRLTEHILNLQIRLPPSDGKLRHAFYQLNCVEKEDINEQGEFLLSIRLERTEWLKLVKRFTQLTPFNPIQPDEN
;
A
#
# COMPACT_ATOMS: atom_id res chain seq x y z
N LEU A 1 -11.76 -4.50 -0.62
CA LEU A 1 -12.61 -4.07 0.49
C LEU A 1 -13.59 -5.16 0.87
N HIS A 2 -13.77 -5.38 2.18
CA HIS A 2 -14.82 -6.25 2.72
C HIS A 2 -15.81 -5.39 3.51
N VAL A 3 -16.98 -5.14 2.95
CA VAL A 3 -18.00 -4.27 3.56
C VAL A 3 -18.91 -5.10 4.46
N ILE A 4 -19.08 -4.64 5.70
CA ILE A 4 -19.79 -5.32 6.78
C ILE A 4 -20.88 -4.39 7.31
N ASP A 5 -22.09 -4.90 7.47
CA ASP A 5 -23.18 -4.20 8.16
C ASP A 5 -22.94 -4.27 9.68
N CYS A 6 -22.63 -3.12 10.31
CA CYS A 6 -22.41 -3.07 11.76
C CYS A 6 -23.66 -3.40 12.57
N ALA A 7 -24.83 -3.12 12.03
CA ALA A 7 -26.11 -3.32 12.71
C ALA A 7 -26.62 -4.78 12.61
N ASP A 8 -26.00 -5.61 11.77
CA ASP A 8 -26.37 -7.03 11.66
C ASP A 8 -25.83 -7.81 12.86
N ASN A 9 -26.70 -8.46 13.61
CA ASN A 9 -26.34 -9.31 14.75
C ASN A 9 -25.48 -10.53 14.32
N ARG A 10 -25.54 -10.94 13.06
CA ARG A 10 -24.79 -12.06 12.47
C ARG A 10 -23.49 -11.62 11.79
N LYS A 11 -23.01 -10.39 12.04
CA LYS A 11 -21.83 -9.85 11.36
C LYS A 11 -20.59 -10.75 11.46
N LEU A 12 -20.38 -11.43 12.58
CA LEU A 12 -19.25 -12.36 12.78
C LEU A 12 -19.42 -13.62 11.91
N GLU A 13 -20.60 -14.18 11.85
CA GLU A 13 -20.92 -15.34 10.99
C GLU A 13 -20.73 -14.99 9.52
N ASN A 14 -21.17 -13.78 9.11
CA ASN A 14 -21.00 -13.29 7.76
C ASN A 14 -19.52 -13.09 7.38
N ILE A 15 -18.71 -12.58 8.30
CA ILE A 15 -17.24 -12.44 8.10
C ILE A 15 -16.61 -13.83 7.91
N GLU A 16 -17.01 -14.79 8.74
CA GLU A 16 -16.46 -16.15 8.71
C GLU A 16 -16.84 -16.87 7.40
N ALA A 17 -18.10 -16.72 6.95
CA ALA A 17 -18.57 -17.26 5.67
C ALA A 17 -17.79 -16.69 4.47
N VAL A 18 -17.51 -15.36 4.46
CA VAL A 18 -16.67 -14.74 3.43
C VAL A 18 -15.23 -15.26 3.49
N ASN A 19 -14.67 -15.46 4.69
CA ASN A 19 -13.33 -16.03 4.85
C ASN A 19 -13.23 -17.44 4.25
N GLN A 20 -14.23 -18.29 4.49
CA GLN A 20 -14.30 -19.63 3.91
C GLN A 20 -14.32 -19.60 2.38
N VAL A 21 -15.15 -18.74 1.78
CA VAL A 21 -15.19 -18.60 0.31
C VAL A 21 -13.82 -18.14 -0.23
N LEU A 22 -13.17 -17.18 0.44
CA LEU A 22 -11.86 -16.71 0.01
C LEU A 22 -10.78 -17.80 0.10
N GLU A 23 -10.87 -18.68 1.10
CA GLU A 23 -10.00 -19.84 1.23
C GLU A 23 -10.24 -20.87 0.10
N GLU A 24 -11.50 -21.18 -0.20
CA GLU A 24 -11.88 -22.08 -1.29
C GLU A 24 -11.35 -21.65 -2.66
N ILE A 25 -11.30 -20.33 -2.92
CA ILE A 25 -10.80 -19.78 -4.19
C ILE A 25 -9.30 -19.44 -4.14
N GLY A 26 -8.57 -19.75 -3.04
CA GLY A 26 -7.16 -19.45 -2.88
C GLY A 26 -6.81 -17.97 -2.74
N ALA A 27 -7.74 -17.14 -2.26
CA ALA A 27 -7.58 -15.69 -2.10
C ALA A 27 -7.39 -15.24 -0.64
N GLN A 28 -7.08 -16.15 0.29
CA GLN A 28 -6.90 -15.85 1.71
C GLN A 28 -5.74 -14.88 1.98
N GLU A 29 -4.69 -14.92 1.16
CA GLU A 29 -3.49 -14.06 1.28
C GLU A 29 -3.68 -12.66 0.67
N VAL A 30 -4.81 -12.40 0.01
CA VAL A 30 -5.06 -11.07 -0.56
C VAL A 30 -5.30 -10.07 0.57
N PRO A 31 -4.51 -8.97 0.65
CA PRO A 31 -4.69 -7.95 1.68
C PRO A 31 -6.11 -7.38 1.67
N ARG A 32 -6.74 -7.31 2.84
CA ARG A 32 -8.12 -6.83 3.00
C ARG A 32 -8.18 -5.63 3.92
N LEU A 33 -9.08 -4.69 3.58
CA LEU A 33 -9.53 -3.64 4.46
C LEU A 33 -11.01 -3.89 4.78
N LEU A 34 -11.32 -4.05 6.07
CA LEU A 34 -12.68 -4.19 6.55
C LEU A 34 -13.36 -2.82 6.57
N VAL A 35 -14.59 -2.74 6.09
CA VAL A 35 -15.38 -1.50 6.10
C VAL A 35 -16.66 -1.75 6.87
N TYR A 36 -16.67 -1.33 8.13
CA TYR A 36 -17.84 -1.41 8.99
C TYR A 36 -18.77 -0.26 8.67
N ASN A 37 -19.84 -0.55 7.91
CA ASN A 37 -20.83 0.43 7.46
C ASN A 37 -22.05 0.47 8.37
N LYS A 38 -22.83 1.54 8.27
CA LYS A 38 -24.08 1.83 9.02
C LYS A 38 -23.85 2.12 10.50
N ILE A 39 -22.72 2.78 10.84
CA ILE A 39 -22.48 3.22 12.21
C ILE A 39 -23.54 4.19 12.74
N ASP A 40 -24.29 4.86 11.83
CA ASP A 40 -25.43 5.70 12.17
C ASP A 40 -26.59 4.95 12.87
N GLN A 41 -26.61 3.62 12.79
CA GLN A 41 -27.56 2.75 13.49
C GLN A 41 -27.06 2.26 14.85
N LEU A 42 -25.84 2.63 15.23
CA LEU A 42 -25.22 2.26 16.50
C LEU A 42 -25.14 3.47 17.44
N GLU A 43 -25.36 3.24 18.72
CA GLU A 43 -25.19 4.28 19.74
C GLU A 43 -23.71 4.49 20.06
N ASN A 44 -23.27 5.75 20.08
CA ASN A 44 -21.94 6.18 20.52
C ASN A 44 -20.75 5.64 19.68
N VAL A 45 -20.95 5.32 18.40
CA VAL A 45 -19.89 4.95 17.48
C VAL A 45 -19.57 6.11 16.55
N ALA A 46 -18.39 6.69 16.69
CA ALA A 46 -17.85 7.70 15.80
C ALA A 46 -17.06 7.05 14.65
N PRO A 47 -16.97 7.71 13.45
CA PRO A 47 -16.08 7.25 12.39
C PRO A 47 -14.64 7.22 12.86
N HIS A 48 -13.92 6.13 12.55
CA HIS A 48 -12.50 5.98 12.86
C HIS A 48 -11.84 4.90 12.01
N ILE A 49 -10.51 4.87 12.03
CA ILE A 49 -9.69 3.83 11.42
C ILE A 49 -9.07 2.99 12.53
N GLU A 50 -9.11 1.67 12.39
CA GLU A 50 -8.30 0.75 13.18
C GLU A 50 -7.05 0.38 12.38
N TYR A 51 -5.94 0.19 13.09
CA TYR A 51 -4.65 -0.15 12.50
C TYR A 51 -4.16 -1.51 13.00
N ASP A 52 -3.45 -2.22 12.14
CA ASP A 52 -2.77 -3.47 12.51
C ASP A 52 -1.41 -3.20 13.20
N GLU A 53 -0.71 -4.28 13.59
CA GLU A 53 0.61 -4.21 14.23
C GLU A 53 1.68 -3.49 13.39
N LYS A 54 1.47 -3.39 12.07
CA LYS A 54 2.35 -2.67 11.13
C LYS A 54 1.92 -1.22 10.90
N HIS A 55 1.00 -0.71 11.71
CA HIS A 55 0.41 0.63 11.57
C HIS A 55 -0.30 0.87 10.22
N LEU A 56 -0.80 -0.21 9.58
CA LEU A 56 -1.58 -0.12 8.36
C LEU A 56 -3.08 -0.22 8.68
N PRO A 57 -3.94 0.53 7.99
CA PRO A 57 -5.39 0.46 8.19
C PRO A 57 -5.91 -0.98 8.04
N SER A 58 -6.49 -1.54 9.09
CA SER A 58 -7.09 -2.88 9.10
C SER A 58 -8.60 -2.83 8.96
N ALA A 59 -9.23 -1.80 9.57
CA ALA A 59 -10.66 -1.57 9.47
C ALA A 59 -10.99 -0.08 9.45
N VAL A 60 -12.14 0.28 8.86
CA VAL A 60 -12.68 1.65 8.85
C VAL A 60 -14.17 1.60 9.19
N TYR A 61 -14.60 2.49 10.08
CA TYR A 61 -15.98 2.63 10.52
C TYR A 61 -16.63 3.83 9.86
N ILE A 62 -17.70 3.61 9.11
CA ILE A 62 -18.37 4.64 8.30
C ILE A 62 -19.88 4.54 8.34
N SER A 63 -20.55 5.62 7.91
CA SER A 63 -21.92 5.58 7.47
C SER A 63 -22.01 6.08 6.02
N ALA A 64 -22.24 5.18 5.09
CA ALA A 64 -22.45 5.55 3.69
C ALA A 64 -23.75 6.38 3.51
N ASN A 65 -24.74 6.19 4.39
CA ASN A 65 -26.01 6.90 4.37
C ASN A 65 -25.85 8.39 4.71
N SER A 66 -25.08 8.71 5.76
CA SER A 66 -24.82 10.09 6.18
C SER A 66 -23.56 10.71 5.54
N GLY A 67 -22.74 9.91 4.89
CA GLY A 67 -21.43 10.33 4.38
C GLY A 67 -20.33 10.39 5.44
N SER A 68 -20.62 10.04 6.69
CA SER A 68 -19.70 10.14 7.82
C SER A 68 -18.58 9.11 7.71
N GLY A 69 -17.31 9.56 7.75
CA GLY A 69 -16.10 8.73 7.66
C GLY A 69 -15.71 8.30 6.24
N LEU A 70 -16.34 8.84 5.18
CA LEU A 70 -15.92 8.53 3.80
C LEU A 70 -14.53 9.08 3.48
N ASP A 71 -14.15 10.18 4.07
CA ASP A 71 -12.81 10.76 4.02
C ASP A 71 -11.77 9.80 4.63
N LEU A 72 -12.08 9.21 5.79
CA LEU A 72 -11.24 8.21 6.45
C LEU A 72 -11.12 6.92 5.62
N LEU A 73 -12.21 6.50 4.96
CA LEU A 73 -12.17 5.35 4.05
C LEU A 73 -11.23 5.61 2.87
N LEU A 74 -11.28 6.79 2.25
CA LEU A 74 -10.40 7.16 1.16
C LEU A 74 -8.93 7.23 1.61
N GLU A 75 -8.68 7.74 2.81
CA GLU A 75 -7.35 7.76 3.41
C GLU A 75 -6.83 6.34 3.65
N ALA A 76 -7.62 5.46 4.25
CA ALA A 76 -7.26 4.07 4.50
C ALA A 76 -6.95 3.30 3.21
N ILE A 77 -7.75 3.49 2.18
CA ILE A 77 -7.51 2.91 0.85
C ILE A 77 -6.18 3.42 0.28
N ARG A 78 -5.94 4.74 0.35
CA ARG A 78 -4.68 5.34 -0.13
C ARG A 78 -3.48 4.75 0.58
N LEU A 79 -3.50 4.65 1.91
CA LEU A 79 -2.41 4.08 2.70
C LEU A 79 -2.15 2.62 2.32
N ARG A 80 -3.20 1.80 2.20
CA ARG A 80 -3.08 0.40 1.77
C ARG A 80 -2.54 0.24 0.35
N LEU A 81 -2.94 1.09 -0.60
CA LEU A 81 -2.45 1.03 -1.98
C LEU A 81 -1.00 1.53 -2.11
N THR A 82 -0.55 2.40 -1.23
CA THR A 82 0.83 2.92 -1.25
C THR A 82 1.82 2.11 -0.42
N GLU A 83 1.37 1.16 0.38
CA GLU A 83 2.23 0.29 1.20
C GLU A 83 3.36 -0.37 0.41
N HIS A 84 3.08 -0.74 -0.83
CA HIS A 84 4.02 -1.44 -1.71
C HIS A 84 4.74 -0.52 -2.69
N ILE A 85 4.50 0.80 -2.62
CA ILE A 85 5.14 1.79 -3.50
C ILE A 85 6.39 2.35 -2.82
N LEU A 86 7.52 2.21 -3.49
CA LEU A 86 8.78 2.80 -3.08
C LEU A 86 9.00 4.12 -3.82
N ASN A 87 9.36 5.17 -3.06
CA ASN A 87 9.85 6.43 -3.60
C ASN A 87 11.33 6.53 -3.23
N LEU A 88 12.20 6.43 -4.22
CA LEU A 88 13.64 6.36 -4.01
C LEU A 88 14.37 7.44 -4.80
N GLN A 89 15.48 7.93 -4.24
CA GLN A 89 16.44 8.74 -4.97
C GLN A 89 17.68 7.89 -5.24
N ILE A 90 17.98 7.69 -6.51
CA ILE A 90 19.08 6.85 -6.97
C ILE A 90 20.11 7.73 -7.69
N ARG A 91 21.39 7.55 -7.32
CA ARG A 91 22.51 8.16 -8.03
C ARG A 91 23.17 7.10 -8.90
N LEU A 92 23.31 7.36 -10.19
CA LEU A 92 23.91 6.46 -11.16
C LEU A 92 25.09 7.13 -11.86
N PRO A 93 26.26 6.50 -11.93
CA PRO A 93 27.36 6.96 -12.77
C PRO A 93 26.98 6.85 -14.26
N PRO A 94 27.60 7.63 -15.15
CA PRO A 94 27.33 7.56 -16.60
C PRO A 94 27.51 6.18 -17.22
N SER A 95 28.34 5.33 -16.61
CA SER A 95 28.58 3.94 -17.03
C SER A 95 27.36 3.02 -16.88
N ASP A 96 26.41 3.36 -16.00
CA ASP A 96 25.26 2.52 -15.65
C ASP A 96 24.03 2.73 -16.56
N GLY A 97 24.28 3.01 -17.85
CA GLY A 97 23.24 3.25 -18.84
C GLY A 97 22.21 2.10 -18.97
N LYS A 98 22.63 0.86 -18.74
CA LYS A 98 21.72 -0.31 -18.78
C LYS A 98 20.70 -0.26 -17.63
N LEU A 99 21.15 0.10 -16.43
CA LEU A 99 20.29 0.23 -15.26
C LEU A 99 19.35 1.42 -15.41
N ARG A 100 19.89 2.58 -15.86
CA ARG A 100 19.08 3.75 -16.18
C ARG A 100 17.98 3.42 -17.18
N HIS A 101 18.31 2.72 -18.27
CA HIS A 101 17.34 2.26 -19.28
C HIS A 101 16.26 1.34 -18.67
N ALA A 102 16.61 0.46 -17.74
CA ALA A 102 15.66 -0.42 -17.08
C ALA A 102 14.61 0.37 -16.26
N PHE A 103 15.01 1.44 -15.56
CA PHE A 103 14.06 2.33 -14.88
C PHE A 103 13.09 3.02 -15.83
N TYR A 104 13.58 3.48 -16.98
CA TYR A 104 12.72 4.08 -18.03
C TYR A 104 11.75 3.08 -18.65
N GLN A 105 12.17 1.83 -18.88
CA GLN A 105 11.27 0.78 -19.38
C GLN A 105 10.12 0.46 -18.44
N LEU A 106 10.33 0.62 -17.12
CA LEU A 106 9.30 0.45 -16.09
C LEU A 106 8.42 1.69 -15.90
N ASN A 107 8.67 2.77 -16.64
CA ASN A 107 7.98 4.06 -16.48
C ASN A 107 7.96 4.56 -15.02
N CYS A 108 9.02 4.27 -14.26
CA CYS A 108 9.08 4.59 -12.84
C CYS A 108 9.91 5.85 -12.51
N VAL A 109 10.49 6.52 -13.50
CA VAL A 109 11.27 7.74 -13.33
C VAL A 109 10.33 8.93 -13.31
N GLU A 110 10.25 9.63 -12.18
CA GLU A 110 9.47 10.85 -12.02
C GLU A 110 10.29 12.11 -12.35
N LYS A 111 11.57 12.09 -11.98
CA LYS A 111 12.50 13.20 -12.21
C LYS A 111 13.90 12.68 -12.47
N GLU A 112 14.62 13.37 -13.37
CA GLU A 112 16.04 13.14 -13.61
C GLU A 112 16.76 14.49 -13.63
N ASP A 113 17.86 14.54 -12.87
CA ASP A 113 18.83 15.66 -12.90
C ASP A 113 20.24 15.08 -13.14
N ILE A 114 21.18 15.94 -13.53
CA ILE A 114 22.60 15.58 -13.68
C ILE A 114 23.39 16.50 -12.75
N ASN A 115 24.24 15.90 -11.90
CA ASN A 115 25.09 16.67 -11.02
C ASN A 115 26.38 17.17 -11.74
N GLU A 116 27.18 17.97 -11.04
CA GLU A 116 28.45 18.53 -11.57
C GLU A 116 29.49 17.46 -11.94
N GLN A 117 29.37 16.26 -11.39
CA GLN A 117 30.22 15.11 -11.68
C GLN A 117 29.73 14.29 -12.89
N GLY A 118 28.63 14.70 -13.52
CA GLY A 118 28.00 14.00 -14.65
C GLY A 118 27.20 12.75 -14.27
N GLU A 119 26.93 12.52 -12.98
CA GLU A 119 26.10 11.43 -12.51
C GLU A 119 24.61 11.76 -12.64
N PHE A 120 23.79 10.77 -12.97
CA PHE A 120 22.34 10.88 -13.03
C PHE A 120 21.73 10.77 -11.64
N LEU A 121 20.90 11.74 -11.26
CA LEU A 121 20.11 11.75 -10.04
C LEU A 121 18.66 11.45 -10.42
N LEU A 122 18.20 10.22 -10.15
CA LEU A 122 16.87 9.76 -10.50
C LEU A 122 15.96 9.76 -9.26
N SER A 123 14.83 10.44 -9.34
CA SER A 123 13.71 10.21 -8.43
C SER A 123 12.80 9.18 -9.07
N ILE A 124 12.66 8.03 -8.45
CA ILE A 124 11.89 6.90 -8.97
C ILE A 124 10.76 6.52 -8.03
N ARG A 125 9.64 6.10 -8.63
CA ARG A 125 8.48 5.57 -7.94
C ARG A 125 8.05 4.25 -8.57
N LEU A 126 8.14 3.16 -7.80
CA LEU A 126 7.82 1.83 -8.32
C LEU A 126 7.33 0.90 -7.21
N GLU A 127 6.71 -0.20 -7.61
CA GLU A 127 6.30 -1.24 -6.68
C GLU A 127 7.52 -1.97 -6.09
N ARG A 128 7.43 -2.33 -4.81
CA ARG A 128 8.45 -3.09 -4.09
C ARG A 128 8.81 -4.41 -4.80
N THR A 129 7.84 -5.07 -5.40
CA THR A 129 8.05 -6.29 -6.18
C THR A 129 8.93 -6.06 -7.40
N GLU A 130 8.73 -4.97 -8.14
CA GLU A 130 9.56 -4.59 -9.28
C GLU A 130 10.98 -4.18 -8.83
N TRP A 131 11.08 -3.44 -7.71
CA TRP A 131 12.37 -3.12 -7.10
C TRP A 131 13.19 -4.37 -6.79
N LEU A 132 12.59 -5.39 -6.15
CA LEU A 132 13.27 -6.63 -5.80
C LEU A 132 13.74 -7.41 -7.05
N LYS A 133 13.00 -7.34 -8.17
CA LYS A 133 13.44 -7.89 -9.46
C LYS A 133 14.66 -7.15 -10.01
N LEU A 134 14.66 -5.81 -9.91
CA LEU A 134 15.80 -5.00 -10.33
C LEU A 134 17.04 -5.28 -9.48
N VAL A 135 16.92 -5.35 -8.15
CA VAL A 135 18.05 -5.67 -7.25
C VAL A 135 18.65 -7.03 -7.56
N LYS A 136 17.84 -8.04 -7.88
CA LYS A 136 18.33 -9.37 -8.31
C LYS A 136 19.08 -9.31 -9.64
N ARG A 137 18.68 -8.45 -10.56
CA ARG A 137 19.27 -8.30 -11.88
C ARG A 137 20.51 -7.40 -11.90
N PHE A 138 20.53 -6.38 -11.05
CA PHE A 138 21.56 -5.34 -10.98
C PHE A 138 22.10 -5.26 -9.56
N THR A 139 23.21 -5.97 -9.29
CA THR A 139 23.80 -6.10 -7.96
C THR A 139 24.28 -4.78 -7.35
N GLN A 140 24.57 -3.76 -8.19
CA GLN A 140 24.90 -2.43 -7.74
C GLN A 140 23.76 -1.71 -7.00
N LEU A 141 22.53 -2.21 -7.07
CA LEU A 141 21.38 -1.72 -6.29
C LEU A 141 21.31 -2.27 -4.86
N THR A 142 22.11 -3.28 -4.52
CA THR A 142 22.07 -3.92 -3.20
C THR A 142 22.28 -2.94 -2.03
N PRO A 143 23.12 -1.88 -2.13
CA PRO A 143 23.26 -0.89 -1.06
C PRO A 143 22.05 0.04 -0.86
N PHE A 144 21.15 0.10 -1.85
CA PHE A 144 19.96 0.96 -1.85
C PHE A 144 18.72 0.21 -1.36
N ASN A 145 18.86 -0.81 -0.50
CA ASN A 145 17.71 -1.40 0.14
C ASN A 145 16.91 -0.29 0.82
N PRO A 146 15.62 -0.11 0.48
CA PRO A 146 14.79 0.86 1.18
C PRO A 146 14.85 0.50 2.66
N ILE A 147 15.36 1.41 3.46
CA ILE A 147 15.39 1.31 4.91
C ILE A 147 13.95 1.01 5.31
N GLN A 148 13.72 -0.14 5.93
CA GLN A 148 12.49 -0.35 6.68
C GLN A 148 12.43 0.81 7.67
N PRO A 149 11.26 1.49 7.85
CA PRO A 149 11.14 2.47 8.91
C PRO A 149 11.61 1.78 10.19
N ASP A 150 12.57 2.41 10.85
CA ASP A 150 13.23 1.89 12.03
C ASP A 150 12.18 1.36 13.01
N GLU A 151 12.28 0.08 13.35
CA GLU A 151 11.72 -0.48 14.57
C GLU A 151 12.39 0.27 15.75
N ASN A 152 11.65 1.24 16.31
CA ASN A 152 11.94 1.84 17.61
C ASN A 152 10.68 1.88 18.45
#